data_77032ead2286fe7bdd3903191cf3b1fa
#
_entry.id   77032ead2286fe7bdd3903191cf3b1fa
#
_cell.length_a   1.000
_cell.length_b   1.000
_cell.length_c   1.000
_cell.angle_alpha   90.00
_cell.angle_beta   90.00
_cell.angle_gamma   90.00
#
_symmetry.space_group_name_H-M   'P 1'
#
loop_
_entity.id
_entity.type
_entity.pdbx_description
1 polymer ?
#
loop_
_entity_poly.entity_id
_entity_poly.type
_entity_poly.pdbx_seq_one_letter_code
_entity_poly.pdbx_strand_id
1 'polypeptide(L)'
;MAKKGKRLTAAVAAIDRTKLHPLGEAVQAIKGAATAKFDETVELALALGVDPRHADQMVRGTVNLPHGTGKTLRVAVFARGDKADEAKAAGADIVGAEDLAEHVQGGQIDFDRCIATPDLMPLVGRLGRILGPRGLMPNPKLGTVTPNVREAVEAAKGGQVQFRVEKAGIVHAGVGKASFAADHLVANVKAFVDAINKAKPSGAKGTYLKRANLSSTMGPGVKVDVPSLLG
;
A
#
# COMPACT_ATOMS: atom_id res chain seq x y z
N MET A 1 -19.59 5.69 25.22
CA MET A 1 -18.38 5.77 24.35
C MET A 1 -17.12 5.64 25.19
N ALA A 2 -16.11 4.89 24.73
CA ALA A 2 -14.85 4.77 25.45
C ALA A 2 -14.15 6.13 25.57
N LYS A 3 -13.56 6.43 26.72
CA LYS A 3 -12.86 7.69 26.99
C LYS A 3 -11.55 7.73 26.18
N LYS A 4 -11.32 8.78 25.38
CA LYS A 4 -10.07 8.96 24.64
C LYS A 4 -8.89 9.08 25.60
N GLY A 5 -7.76 8.45 25.25
CA GLY A 5 -6.53 8.57 26.06
C GLY A 5 -5.99 10.00 26.06
N LYS A 6 -5.31 10.41 27.13
CA LYS A 6 -4.77 11.79 27.31
C LYS A 6 -3.91 12.25 26.12
N ARG A 7 -3.04 11.37 25.59
CA ARG A 7 -2.17 11.65 24.44
C ARG A 7 -2.98 12.00 23.18
N LEU A 8 -3.97 11.17 22.81
CA LEU A 8 -4.80 11.43 21.63
C LEU A 8 -5.66 12.71 21.82
N THR A 9 -6.13 12.96 23.03
CA THR A 9 -6.89 14.18 23.34
C THR A 9 -6.03 15.43 23.12
N ALA A 10 -4.77 15.43 23.59
CA ALA A 10 -3.84 16.53 23.38
C ALA A 10 -3.50 16.72 21.90
N ALA A 11 -3.22 15.63 21.17
CA ALA A 11 -2.93 15.68 19.74
C ALA A 11 -4.12 16.19 18.91
N VAL A 12 -5.34 15.80 19.27
CA VAL A 12 -6.57 16.31 18.61
C VAL A 12 -6.80 17.80 18.90
N ALA A 13 -6.48 18.27 20.10
CA ALA A 13 -6.62 19.67 20.48
C ALA A 13 -5.62 20.59 19.74
N ALA A 14 -4.45 20.06 19.37
CA ALA A 14 -3.42 20.78 18.64
C ALA A 14 -3.72 20.96 17.13
N ILE A 15 -4.68 20.22 16.57
CA ILE A 15 -4.99 20.18 15.14
C ILE A 15 -6.43 20.64 14.91
N ASP A 16 -6.63 21.69 14.12
CA ASP A 16 -7.96 22.09 13.67
C ASP A 16 -8.48 21.10 12.61
N ARG A 17 -9.36 20.20 13.03
CA ARG A 17 -9.95 19.16 12.19
C ARG A 17 -11.05 19.66 11.26
N THR A 18 -11.47 20.90 11.39
CA THR A 18 -12.49 21.51 10.51
C THR A 18 -11.86 22.08 9.25
N LYS A 19 -10.62 22.56 9.38
CA LYS A 19 -9.81 23.12 8.28
C LYS A 19 -9.30 22.06 7.32
N LEU A 20 -9.13 22.46 6.06
CA LEU A 20 -8.32 21.76 5.06
C LEU A 20 -6.90 22.32 5.16
N HIS A 21 -5.92 21.45 5.37
CA HIS A 21 -4.53 21.84 5.51
C HIS A 21 -3.77 21.59 4.20
N PRO A 22 -2.87 22.50 3.80
CA PRO A 22 -1.90 22.21 2.74
C PRO A 22 -1.09 20.95 3.10
N LEU A 23 -0.63 20.20 2.07
CA LEU A 23 0.06 18.93 2.28
C LEU A 23 1.26 19.04 3.23
N GLY A 24 2.10 20.08 3.07
CA GLY A 24 3.28 20.28 3.92
C GLY A 24 2.92 20.49 5.41
N GLU A 25 1.91 21.31 5.69
CA GLU A 25 1.42 21.53 7.06
C GLU A 25 0.81 20.27 7.66
N ALA A 26 0.02 19.53 6.87
CA ALA A 26 -0.58 18.27 7.30
C ALA A 26 0.49 17.24 7.70
N VAL A 27 1.56 17.10 6.91
CA VAL A 27 2.70 16.22 7.22
C VAL A 27 3.40 16.63 8.49
N GLN A 28 3.68 17.94 8.69
CA GLN A 28 4.29 18.44 9.92
C GLN A 28 3.41 18.20 11.15
N ALA A 29 2.11 18.46 11.04
CA ALA A 29 1.16 18.22 12.12
C ALA A 29 1.11 16.76 12.54
N ILE A 30 1.12 15.82 11.59
CA ILE A 30 1.13 14.38 11.85
C ILE A 30 2.44 13.94 12.49
N LYS A 31 3.59 14.41 12.01
CA LYS A 31 4.90 14.12 12.61
C LYS A 31 4.98 14.60 14.04
N GLY A 32 4.48 15.81 14.33
CA GLY A 32 4.42 16.35 15.68
C GLY A 32 3.49 15.57 16.62
N ALA A 33 2.44 14.96 16.08
CA ALA A 33 1.49 14.12 16.81
C ALA A 33 1.93 12.67 17.00
N ALA A 34 2.94 12.21 16.26
CA ALA A 34 3.47 10.84 16.31
C ALA A 34 4.42 10.67 17.51
N THR A 35 3.84 10.38 18.67
CA THR A 35 4.54 10.31 19.97
C THR A 35 4.54 8.89 20.56
N ALA A 36 4.29 7.85 19.74
CA ALA A 36 4.35 6.46 20.21
C ALA A 36 5.81 6.01 20.42
N LYS A 37 5.99 4.93 21.20
CA LYS A 37 7.31 4.33 21.48
C LYS A 37 7.89 3.52 20.30
N PHE A 38 7.19 3.50 19.16
CA PHE A 38 7.60 2.82 17.94
C PHE A 38 7.49 3.79 16.76
N ASP A 39 8.16 3.49 15.67
CA ASP A 39 8.11 4.31 14.46
C ASP A 39 6.75 4.13 13.76
N GLU A 40 5.88 5.13 13.94
CA GLU A 40 4.53 5.13 13.40
C GLU A 40 4.53 5.17 11.88
N THR A 41 3.59 4.47 11.25
CA THR A 41 3.39 4.56 9.79
C THR A 41 2.48 5.75 9.49
N VAL A 42 2.87 6.54 8.51
CA VAL A 42 2.01 7.59 7.94
C VAL A 42 1.15 6.98 6.86
N GLU A 43 -0.16 7.13 7.00
CA GLU A 43 -1.16 6.55 6.11
C GLU A 43 -1.97 7.65 5.42
N LEU A 44 -2.23 7.44 4.14
CA LEU A 44 -3.07 8.28 3.31
C LEU A 44 -4.38 7.55 3.00
N ALA A 45 -5.50 8.21 3.24
CA ALA A 45 -6.84 7.76 2.85
C ALA A 45 -7.42 8.72 1.81
N LEU A 46 -7.74 8.22 0.62
CA LEU A 46 -8.32 8.98 -0.48
C LEU A 46 -9.75 8.49 -0.75
N ALA A 47 -10.73 9.35 -0.57
CA ALA A 47 -12.10 9.07 -0.97
C ALA A 47 -12.28 9.43 -2.46
N LEU A 48 -12.61 8.43 -3.27
CA LEU A 48 -12.78 8.55 -4.71
C LEU A 48 -14.25 8.66 -5.11
N GLY A 49 -14.51 9.30 -6.22
CA GLY A 49 -15.83 9.42 -6.83
C GLY A 49 -16.15 8.23 -7.74
N VAL A 50 -15.96 7.00 -7.24
CA VAL A 50 -16.24 5.75 -7.96
C VAL A 50 -17.20 4.87 -7.18
N ASP A 51 -17.94 4.01 -7.87
CA ASP A 51 -18.73 2.94 -7.26
C ASP A 51 -18.04 1.58 -7.48
N PRO A 52 -17.38 1.03 -6.46
CA PRO A 52 -16.64 -0.22 -6.57
C PRO A 52 -17.50 -1.46 -6.78
N ARG A 53 -18.84 -1.34 -6.75
CA ARG A 53 -19.77 -2.42 -7.08
C ARG A 53 -19.74 -2.76 -8.56
N HIS A 54 -19.39 -1.78 -9.38
CA HIS A 54 -19.22 -1.94 -10.83
C HIS A 54 -17.78 -2.35 -11.12
N ALA A 55 -17.61 -3.42 -11.89
CA ALA A 55 -16.30 -3.97 -12.20
C ALA A 55 -15.40 -3.01 -13.02
N ASP A 56 -16.01 -2.15 -13.82
CA ASP A 56 -15.38 -1.09 -14.63
C ASP A 56 -14.90 0.11 -13.80
N GLN A 57 -15.45 0.30 -12.58
CA GLN A 57 -15.06 1.36 -11.66
C GLN A 57 -14.14 0.88 -10.52
N MET A 58 -13.67 -0.36 -10.58
CA MET A 58 -12.74 -0.91 -9.61
C MET A 58 -11.32 -0.37 -9.84
N VAL A 59 -10.91 0.57 -8.99
CA VAL A 59 -9.55 1.15 -9.01
C VAL A 59 -8.61 0.25 -8.23
N ARG A 60 -7.57 -0.24 -8.90
CA ARG A 60 -6.49 -1.03 -8.30
C ARG A 60 -5.21 -0.89 -9.12
N GLY A 61 -4.09 -0.94 -8.46
CA GLY A 61 -2.79 -0.84 -9.11
C GLY A 61 -1.65 -0.94 -8.13
N THR A 62 -0.47 -0.62 -8.63
CA THR A 62 0.76 -0.53 -7.86
C THR A 62 1.44 0.80 -8.13
N VAL A 63 2.18 1.30 -7.17
CA VAL A 63 3.01 2.50 -7.31
C VAL A 63 4.34 2.27 -6.61
N ASN A 64 5.41 2.67 -7.25
CA ASN A 64 6.73 2.71 -6.64
C ASN A 64 6.90 4.07 -5.97
N LEU A 65 7.04 4.05 -4.65
CA LEU A 65 7.28 5.29 -3.90
C LEU A 65 8.75 5.69 -4.01
N PRO A 66 9.07 6.95 -4.34
CA PRO A 66 10.45 7.39 -4.55
C PRO A 66 11.37 7.18 -3.34
N HIS A 67 10.81 7.29 -2.12
CA HIS A 67 11.56 7.09 -0.88
C HIS A 67 11.18 5.78 -0.16
N GLY A 68 10.47 4.87 -0.85
CA GLY A 68 10.01 3.62 -0.27
C GLY A 68 8.98 3.79 0.85
N THR A 69 8.66 2.69 1.52
CA THR A 69 7.67 2.65 2.63
C THR A 69 8.34 2.63 4.01
N GLY A 70 9.66 2.39 4.09
CA GLY A 70 10.38 2.15 5.34
C GLY A 70 10.03 0.81 6.01
N LYS A 71 9.42 -0.13 5.26
CA LYS A 71 9.18 -1.50 5.70
C LYS A 71 10.10 -2.44 4.96
N THR A 72 10.76 -3.34 5.67
CA THR A 72 11.48 -4.48 5.08
C THR A 72 10.43 -5.57 4.81
N LEU A 73 10.14 -5.81 3.53
CA LEU A 73 9.16 -6.81 3.12
C LEU A 73 9.86 -8.15 2.86
N ARG A 74 9.29 -9.24 3.36
CA ARG A 74 9.68 -10.60 3.01
C ARG A 74 8.93 -11.02 1.76
N VAL A 75 9.69 -11.35 0.71
CA VAL A 75 9.16 -11.67 -0.62
C VAL A 75 9.28 -13.18 -0.85
N ALA A 76 8.15 -13.84 -1.08
CA ALA A 76 8.09 -15.22 -1.54
C ALA A 76 7.88 -15.28 -3.05
N VAL A 77 8.62 -16.14 -3.72
CA VAL A 77 8.56 -16.31 -5.16
C VAL A 77 8.27 -17.76 -5.52
N PHE A 78 7.19 -17.98 -6.25
CA PHE A 78 6.90 -19.26 -6.89
C PHE A 78 7.57 -19.31 -8.26
N ALA A 79 8.70 -20.01 -8.34
CA ALA A 79 9.48 -20.17 -9.57
C ALA A 79 10.20 -21.52 -9.59
N ARG A 80 10.55 -22.01 -10.80
CA ARG A 80 11.34 -23.23 -11.02
C ARG A 80 12.58 -22.95 -11.87
N GLY A 81 13.60 -23.80 -11.74
CA GLY A 81 14.81 -23.74 -12.55
C GLY A 81 15.50 -22.38 -12.51
N ASP A 82 15.93 -21.91 -13.65
CA ASP A 82 16.67 -20.63 -13.82
C ASP A 82 15.95 -19.44 -13.20
N LYS A 83 14.61 -19.43 -13.24
CA LYS A 83 13.79 -18.36 -12.64
C LYS A 83 13.85 -18.35 -11.11
N ALA A 84 14.04 -19.51 -10.50
CA ALA A 84 14.24 -19.60 -9.06
C ALA A 84 15.60 -19.03 -8.65
N ASP A 85 16.64 -19.27 -9.45
CA ASP A 85 17.97 -18.73 -9.18
C ASP A 85 18.03 -17.21 -9.46
N GLU A 86 17.35 -16.73 -10.51
CA GLU A 86 17.10 -15.30 -10.72
C GLU A 86 16.42 -14.63 -9.50
N ALA A 87 15.39 -15.27 -8.94
CA ALA A 87 14.68 -14.77 -7.78
C ALA A 87 15.58 -14.65 -6.55
N LYS A 88 16.41 -15.68 -6.30
CA LYS A 88 17.39 -15.68 -5.21
C LYS A 88 18.44 -14.59 -5.40
N ALA A 89 18.97 -14.45 -6.62
CA ALA A 89 19.95 -13.41 -6.96
C ALA A 89 19.38 -12.00 -6.80
N ALA A 90 18.07 -11.79 -7.08
CA ALA A 90 17.36 -10.54 -6.85
C ALA A 90 17.04 -10.27 -5.37
N GLY A 91 17.34 -11.22 -4.49
CA GLY A 91 17.17 -11.09 -3.04
C GLY A 91 15.80 -11.52 -2.52
N ALA A 92 15.07 -12.41 -3.20
CA ALA A 92 13.87 -13.02 -2.63
C ALA A 92 14.20 -13.81 -1.37
N ASP A 93 13.34 -13.72 -0.35
CA ASP A 93 13.58 -14.34 0.95
C ASP A 93 13.19 -15.81 0.94
N ILE A 94 12.15 -16.17 0.22
CA ILE A 94 11.65 -17.53 0.08
C ILE A 94 11.43 -17.81 -1.41
N VAL A 95 12.05 -18.87 -1.93
CA VAL A 95 11.88 -19.28 -3.33
C VAL A 95 11.60 -20.76 -3.34
N GLY A 96 10.51 -21.18 -4.02
CA GLY A 96 10.12 -22.56 -4.11
C GLY A 96 9.00 -22.78 -5.13
N ALA A 97 8.58 -24.02 -5.26
CA ALA A 97 7.47 -24.42 -6.10
C ALA A 97 6.46 -25.26 -5.30
N GLU A 98 6.51 -26.58 -5.40
CA GLU A 98 5.62 -27.49 -4.67
C GLU A 98 5.88 -27.47 -3.17
N ASP A 99 7.13 -27.45 -2.77
CA ASP A 99 7.60 -27.34 -1.38
C ASP A 99 7.01 -26.10 -0.69
N LEU A 100 7.11 -24.94 -1.36
CA LEU A 100 6.52 -23.70 -0.87
C LEU A 100 4.98 -23.77 -0.81
N ALA A 101 4.36 -24.45 -1.78
CA ALA A 101 2.92 -24.65 -1.77
C ALA A 101 2.44 -25.50 -0.59
N GLU A 102 3.19 -26.55 -0.23
CA GLU A 102 2.91 -27.39 0.94
C GLU A 102 3.06 -26.61 2.25
N HIS A 103 4.10 -25.77 2.40
CA HIS A 103 4.27 -24.89 3.55
C HIS A 103 3.09 -23.94 3.72
N VAL A 104 2.63 -23.32 2.63
CA VAL A 104 1.47 -22.43 2.64
C VAL A 104 0.18 -23.18 2.98
N GLN A 105 -0.01 -24.40 2.47
CA GLN A 105 -1.15 -25.26 2.82
C GLN A 105 -1.14 -25.64 4.30
N GLY A 106 0.05 -25.89 4.86
CA GLY A 106 0.25 -26.11 6.30
C GLY A 106 0.00 -24.86 7.18
N GLY A 107 -0.33 -23.73 6.57
CA GLY A 107 -0.62 -22.46 7.28
C GLY A 107 0.61 -21.61 7.60
N GLN A 108 1.80 -22.04 7.20
CA GLN A 108 3.05 -21.29 7.38
C GLN A 108 3.18 -20.23 6.30
N ILE A 109 2.88 -18.97 6.66
CA ILE A 109 2.94 -17.82 5.75
C ILE A 109 3.83 -16.76 6.38
N ASP A 110 5.13 -16.91 6.14
CA ASP A 110 6.18 -16.07 6.68
C ASP A 110 6.66 -14.99 5.69
N PHE A 111 5.77 -14.54 4.80
CA PHE A 111 6.05 -13.52 3.79
C PHE A 111 4.95 -12.47 3.70
N ASP A 112 5.35 -11.29 3.25
CA ASP A 112 4.48 -10.11 3.11
C ASP A 112 4.06 -9.86 1.66
N ARG A 113 4.78 -10.47 0.70
CA ARG A 113 4.51 -10.40 -0.74
C ARG A 113 4.71 -11.76 -1.38
N CYS A 114 3.85 -12.05 -2.35
CA CYS A 114 3.93 -13.26 -3.16
C CYS A 114 4.01 -12.90 -4.64
N ILE A 115 5.03 -13.41 -5.30
CA ILE A 115 5.25 -13.30 -6.74
C ILE A 115 5.21 -14.69 -7.34
N ALA A 116 4.68 -14.85 -8.53
CA ALA A 116 4.62 -16.13 -9.21
C ALA A 116 4.95 -16.00 -10.69
N THR A 117 5.63 -17.00 -11.24
CA THR A 117 5.72 -17.15 -12.69
C THR A 117 4.38 -17.64 -13.25
N PRO A 118 4.02 -17.29 -14.49
CA PRO A 118 2.76 -17.71 -15.12
C PRO A 118 2.58 -19.21 -15.10
N ASP A 119 3.65 -19.99 -15.27
CA ASP A 119 3.65 -21.45 -15.33
C ASP A 119 3.18 -22.12 -14.02
N LEU A 120 3.45 -21.45 -12.87
CA LEU A 120 3.08 -21.95 -11.53
C LEU A 120 1.71 -21.44 -11.05
N MET A 121 1.04 -20.61 -11.83
CA MET A 121 -0.29 -20.10 -11.47
C MET A 121 -1.33 -21.18 -11.21
N PRO A 122 -1.35 -22.35 -11.92
CA PRO A 122 -2.26 -23.45 -11.60
C PRO A 122 -2.01 -24.03 -10.19
N LEU A 123 -0.75 -24.08 -9.74
CA LEU A 123 -0.37 -24.51 -8.40
C LEU A 123 -0.81 -23.48 -7.35
N VAL A 124 -0.45 -22.20 -7.58
CA VAL A 124 -0.79 -21.09 -6.69
C VAL A 124 -2.30 -20.87 -6.60
N GLY A 125 -3.03 -21.16 -7.69
CA GLY A 125 -4.50 -21.09 -7.73
C GLY A 125 -5.17 -21.98 -6.69
N ARG A 126 -4.61 -23.15 -6.38
CA ARG A 126 -5.10 -24.04 -5.32
C ARG A 126 -4.98 -23.41 -3.92
N LEU A 127 -4.02 -22.51 -3.73
CA LEU A 127 -3.79 -21.76 -2.49
C LEU A 127 -4.71 -20.53 -2.35
N GLY A 128 -5.57 -20.26 -3.32
CA GLY A 128 -6.42 -19.06 -3.38
C GLY A 128 -7.31 -18.88 -2.15
N ARG A 129 -7.77 -19.99 -1.52
CA ARG A 129 -8.57 -19.95 -0.29
C ARG A 129 -7.78 -19.44 0.92
N ILE A 130 -6.45 -19.60 0.90
CA ILE A 130 -5.54 -19.20 1.99
C ILE A 130 -4.95 -17.81 1.71
N LEU A 131 -4.41 -17.61 0.51
CA LEU A 131 -3.74 -16.36 0.11
C LEU A 131 -4.72 -15.22 -0.22
N GLY A 132 -5.91 -15.57 -0.75
CA GLY A 132 -6.91 -14.58 -1.17
C GLY A 132 -7.40 -13.66 -0.05
N PRO A 133 -7.91 -14.20 1.09
CA PRO A 133 -8.36 -13.39 2.21
C PRO A 133 -7.26 -12.52 2.83
N ARG A 134 -6.00 -12.94 2.74
CA ARG A 134 -4.83 -12.20 3.24
C ARG A 134 -4.30 -11.15 2.24
N GLY A 135 -4.87 -11.07 1.04
CA GLY A 135 -4.42 -10.15 0.00
C GLY A 135 -3.07 -10.51 -0.63
N LEU A 136 -2.58 -11.74 -0.41
CA LEU A 136 -1.28 -12.23 -0.88
C LEU A 136 -1.35 -12.97 -2.22
N MET A 137 -2.54 -13.13 -2.79
CA MET A 137 -2.72 -13.83 -4.07
C MET A 137 -2.06 -13.07 -5.22
N PRO A 138 -1.12 -13.68 -5.97
CA PRO A 138 -0.51 -13.05 -7.13
C PRO A 138 -1.55 -12.68 -8.19
N ASN A 139 -1.37 -11.54 -8.84
CA ASN A 139 -2.29 -11.03 -9.85
C ASN A 139 -1.52 -10.36 -11.00
N PRO A 140 -1.80 -10.72 -12.28
CA PRO A 140 -1.16 -10.09 -13.44
C PRO A 140 -1.34 -8.57 -13.48
N LYS A 141 -2.51 -8.06 -13.09
CA LYS A 141 -2.81 -6.61 -13.07
C LYS A 141 -2.01 -5.82 -12.04
N LEU A 142 -1.42 -6.49 -11.06
CA LEU A 142 -0.55 -5.90 -10.04
C LEU A 142 0.93 -6.15 -10.35
N GLY A 143 1.25 -6.78 -11.47
CA GLY A 143 2.62 -7.11 -11.84
C GLY A 143 3.27 -8.20 -10.97
N THR A 144 2.49 -8.90 -10.13
CA THR A 144 2.98 -9.99 -9.27
C THR A 144 2.92 -11.36 -9.93
N VAL A 145 2.36 -11.46 -11.14
CA VAL A 145 2.48 -12.60 -12.04
C VAL A 145 3.24 -12.15 -13.27
N THR A 146 4.51 -12.54 -13.37
CA THR A 146 5.41 -12.07 -14.43
C THR A 146 6.50 -13.10 -14.72
N PRO A 147 6.97 -13.20 -15.98
CA PRO A 147 8.18 -13.93 -16.31
C PRO A 147 9.46 -13.21 -15.84
N ASN A 148 9.42 -11.88 -15.65
CA ASN A 148 10.54 -11.05 -15.20
C ASN A 148 10.56 -11.01 -13.67
N VAL A 149 11.01 -12.10 -13.06
CA VAL A 149 10.99 -12.29 -11.60
C VAL A 149 11.92 -11.28 -10.91
N ARG A 150 13.09 -11.01 -11.50
CA ARG A 150 14.06 -10.08 -10.95
C ARG A 150 13.48 -8.69 -10.71
N GLU A 151 12.91 -8.09 -11.75
CA GLU A 151 12.31 -6.75 -11.67
C GLU A 151 11.17 -6.70 -10.65
N ALA A 152 10.34 -7.75 -10.58
CA ALA A 152 9.24 -7.82 -9.64
C ALA A 152 9.72 -7.89 -8.19
N VAL A 153 10.80 -8.62 -7.90
CA VAL A 153 11.39 -8.71 -6.56
C VAL A 153 12.06 -7.39 -6.19
N GLU A 154 12.84 -6.80 -7.09
CA GLU A 154 13.47 -5.49 -6.87
C GLU A 154 12.42 -4.39 -6.61
N ALA A 155 11.35 -4.35 -7.39
CA ALA A 155 10.23 -3.42 -7.18
C ALA A 155 9.53 -3.64 -5.84
N ALA A 156 9.26 -4.90 -5.48
CA ALA A 156 8.62 -5.23 -4.21
C ALA A 156 9.47 -4.79 -3.01
N LYS A 157 10.79 -4.98 -3.06
CA LYS A 157 11.75 -4.55 -2.03
C LYS A 157 12.03 -3.05 -2.08
N GLY A 158 11.95 -2.43 -3.27
CA GLY A 158 12.12 -0.99 -3.48
C GLY A 158 10.99 -0.11 -2.95
N GLY A 159 10.00 -0.68 -2.28
CA GLY A 159 8.90 0.10 -1.67
C GLY A 159 7.68 0.27 -2.55
N GLN A 160 7.44 -0.68 -3.44
CA GLN A 160 6.19 -0.74 -4.21
C GLN A 160 4.99 -0.94 -3.28
N VAL A 161 4.01 -0.05 -3.37
CA VAL A 161 2.73 -0.12 -2.65
C VAL A 161 1.63 -0.58 -3.60
N GLN A 162 0.87 -1.57 -3.17
CA GLN A 162 -0.36 -1.96 -3.85
C GLN A 162 -1.54 -1.18 -3.27
N PHE A 163 -2.42 -0.74 -4.15
CA PHE A 163 -3.66 -0.09 -3.74
C PHE A 163 -4.87 -0.75 -4.40
N ARG A 164 -5.96 -0.74 -3.67
CA ARG A 164 -7.26 -1.20 -4.14
C ARG A 164 -8.34 -0.37 -3.48
N VAL A 165 -9.31 0.08 -4.26
CA VAL A 165 -10.50 0.74 -3.72
C VAL A 165 -11.33 -0.27 -2.93
N GLU A 166 -11.77 0.10 -1.73
CA GLU A 166 -12.69 -0.69 -0.91
C GLU A 166 -14.16 -0.38 -1.23
N LYS A 167 -15.09 -1.11 -0.61
CA LYS A 167 -16.54 -0.99 -0.89
C LYS A 167 -17.12 0.41 -0.67
N ALA A 168 -16.48 1.23 0.18
CA ALA A 168 -16.88 2.61 0.43
C ALA A 168 -16.31 3.62 -0.59
N GLY A 169 -15.56 3.18 -1.60
CA GLY A 169 -14.92 4.06 -2.57
C GLY A 169 -13.66 4.74 -2.03
N ILE A 170 -13.05 4.20 -0.97
CA ILE A 170 -11.86 4.75 -0.34
C ILE A 170 -10.65 3.87 -0.67
N VAL A 171 -9.51 4.50 -0.90
CA VAL A 171 -8.21 3.84 -1.04
C VAL A 171 -7.35 4.20 0.16
N HIS A 172 -6.78 3.20 0.82
CA HIS A 172 -5.85 3.35 1.93
C HIS A 172 -4.46 2.90 1.52
N ALA A 173 -3.43 3.66 1.91
CA ALA A 173 -2.03 3.28 1.69
C ALA A 173 -1.11 3.85 2.76
N GLY A 174 -0.13 3.04 3.18
CA GLY A 174 1.01 3.53 3.95
C GLY A 174 2.02 4.21 3.01
N VAL A 175 2.30 5.48 3.25
CA VAL A 175 3.17 6.31 2.40
C VAL A 175 4.57 6.53 2.98
N GLY A 176 4.84 6.04 4.18
CA GLY A 176 6.15 6.12 4.81
C GLY A 176 6.07 5.99 6.32
N LYS A 177 7.19 6.27 6.97
CA LYS A 177 7.34 6.26 8.43
C LYS A 177 7.39 7.69 8.98
N ALA A 178 6.97 7.86 10.23
CA ALA A 178 7.05 9.15 10.93
C ALA A 178 8.49 9.65 11.07
N SER A 179 9.47 8.75 11.09
CA SER A 179 10.92 9.05 11.08
C SER A 179 11.41 9.69 9.78
N PHE A 180 10.70 9.53 8.65
CA PHE A 180 11.11 10.10 7.36
C PHE A 180 11.14 11.63 7.41
N ALA A 181 12.01 12.24 6.60
CA ALA A 181 11.98 13.68 6.37
C ALA A 181 10.60 14.11 5.81
N ALA A 182 10.17 15.33 6.15
CA ALA A 182 8.87 15.83 5.70
C ALA A 182 8.77 15.85 4.16
N ASP A 183 9.84 16.27 3.48
CA ASP A 183 9.90 16.33 2.02
C ASP A 183 9.78 14.95 1.37
N HIS A 184 10.35 13.91 2.00
CA HIS A 184 10.21 12.52 1.52
C HIS A 184 8.75 12.05 1.61
N LEU A 185 8.05 12.38 2.69
CA LEU A 185 6.62 12.05 2.84
C LEU A 185 5.77 12.81 1.83
N VAL A 186 6.06 14.09 1.61
CA VAL A 186 5.37 14.92 0.59
C VAL A 186 5.57 14.32 -0.80
N ALA A 187 6.80 13.95 -1.17
CA ALA A 187 7.11 13.33 -2.45
C ALA A 187 6.39 11.98 -2.63
N ASN A 188 6.38 11.14 -1.60
CA ASN A 188 5.69 9.86 -1.60
C ASN A 188 4.17 10.03 -1.77
N VAL A 189 3.56 10.99 -1.05
CA VAL A 189 2.13 11.28 -1.16
C VAL A 189 1.78 11.76 -2.57
N LYS A 190 2.54 12.69 -3.14
CA LYS A 190 2.33 13.18 -4.51
C LYS A 190 2.44 12.04 -5.52
N ALA A 191 3.49 11.22 -5.46
CA ALA A 191 3.67 10.07 -6.35
C ALA A 191 2.49 9.08 -6.26
N PHE A 192 1.97 8.87 -5.05
CA PHE A 192 0.80 8.01 -4.84
C PHE A 192 -0.47 8.60 -5.45
N VAL A 193 -0.72 9.89 -5.23
CA VAL A 193 -1.89 10.59 -5.79
C VAL A 193 -1.85 10.61 -7.32
N ASP A 194 -0.68 10.83 -7.93
CA ASP A 194 -0.49 10.79 -9.37
C ASP A 194 -0.79 9.40 -9.95
N ALA A 195 -0.35 8.34 -9.26
CA ALA A 195 -0.67 6.97 -9.67
C ALA A 195 -2.19 6.69 -9.60
N ILE A 196 -2.87 7.18 -8.56
CA ILE A 196 -4.34 7.08 -8.46
C ILE A 196 -5.03 7.86 -9.59
N ASN A 197 -4.55 9.07 -9.92
CA ASN A 197 -5.11 9.86 -11.01
C ASN A 197 -4.94 9.17 -12.37
N LYS A 198 -3.77 8.58 -12.62
CA LYS A 198 -3.51 7.78 -13.84
C LYS A 198 -4.39 6.54 -13.92
N ALA A 199 -4.78 5.97 -12.78
CA ALA A 199 -5.66 4.81 -12.68
C ALA A 199 -7.17 5.18 -12.73
N LYS A 200 -7.52 6.43 -13.01
CA LYS A 200 -8.91 6.88 -13.11
C LYS A 200 -9.64 6.08 -14.19
N PRO A 201 -10.74 5.37 -13.85
CA PRO A 201 -11.52 4.65 -14.82
C PRO A 201 -12.34 5.60 -15.71
N SER A 202 -12.55 5.22 -16.97
CA SER A 202 -13.34 6.01 -17.94
C SER A 202 -14.80 6.20 -17.50
N GLY A 203 -15.35 5.26 -16.74
CA GLY A 203 -16.71 5.33 -16.19
C GLY A 203 -16.87 6.27 -14.98
N ALA A 204 -15.80 6.83 -14.43
CA ALA A 204 -15.86 7.76 -13.29
C ALA A 204 -16.35 9.14 -13.75
N LYS A 205 -17.59 9.49 -13.36
CA LYS A 205 -18.22 10.80 -13.65
C LYS A 205 -18.02 11.77 -12.49
N GLY A 206 -17.88 13.05 -12.80
CA GLY A 206 -17.74 14.12 -11.80
C GLY A 206 -16.37 14.17 -11.13
N THR A 207 -16.35 14.67 -9.88
CA THR A 207 -15.12 14.84 -9.10
C THR A 207 -14.56 13.48 -8.68
N TYR A 208 -13.35 13.14 -9.18
CA TYR A 208 -12.71 11.86 -8.92
C TYR A 208 -12.08 11.79 -7.53
N LEU A 209 -11.22 12.76 -7.16
CA LEU A 209 -10.67 12.89 -5.81
C LEU A 209 -11.59 13.77 -4.96
N LYS A 210 -12.38 13.17 -4.07
CA LYS A 210 -13.35 13.90 -3.24
C LYS A 210 -12.74 14.44 -1.96
N ARG A 211 -11.95 13.62 -1.26
CA ARG A 211 -11.33 13.96 0.03
C ARG A 211 -10.02 13.22 0.18
N ALA A 212 -9.08 13.88 0.86
CA ALA A 212 -7.81 13.29 1.28
C ALA A 212 -7.62 13.48 2.79
N ASN A 213 -7.17 12.45 3.47
CA ASN A 213 -6.84 12.49 4.88
C ASN A 213 -5.50 11.81 5.10
N LEU A 214 -4.65 12.42 5.90
CA LEU A 214 -3.42 11.83 6.41
C LEU A 214 -3.57 11.51 7.88
N SER A 215 -2.98 10.41 8.33
CA SER A 215 -2.92 10.02 9.74
C SER A 215 -1.63 9.26 10.03
N SER A 216 -1.19 9.28 11.28
CA SER A 216 -0.22 8.30 11.78
C SER A 216 -0.93 7.15 12.49
N THR A 217 -0.23 6.03 12.71
CA THR A 217 -0.82 4.80 13.27
C THR A 217 -1.62 5.06 14.56
N MET A 218 -1.11 5.91 15.44
CA MET A 218 -1.75 6.20 16.73
C MET A 218 -2.17 7.67 16.86
N GLY A 219 -2.03 8.45 15.79
CA GLY A 219 -2.33 9.89 15.76
C GLY A 219 -3.74 10.21 15.26
N PRO A 220 -4.12 11.49 15.30
CA PRO A 220 -5.38 11.96 14.71
C PRO A 220 -5.29 12.03 13.19
N GLY A 221 -6.44 11.92 12.53
CA GLY A 221 -6.55 12.18 11.09
C GLY A 221 -6.61 13.69 10.80
N VAL A 222 -5.83 14.13 9.82
CA VAL A 222 -5.76 15.52 9.31
C VAL A 222 -6.33 15.56 7.91
N LYS A 223 -7.25 16.48 7.65
CA LYS A 223 -7.82 16.69 6.32
C LYS A 223 -6.82 17.46 5.46
N VAL A 224 -6.55 16.94 4.29
CA VAL A 224 -5.64 17.57 3.33
C VAL A 224 -6.44 18.25 2.23
N ASP A 225 -6.01 19.43 1.83
CA ASP A 225 -6.57 20.14 0.69
C ASP A 225 -6.20 19.41 -0.60
N VAL A 226 -7.23 18.99 -1.37
CA VAL A 226 -7.03 18.20 -2.60
C VAL A 226 -6.26 18.96 -3.68
N PRO A 227 -6.53 20.25 -3.97
CA PRO A 227 -5.72 21.05 -4.87
C PRO A 227 -4.22 21.03 -4.55
N SER A 228 -3.85 21.06 -3.27
CA SER A 228 -2.43 21.03 -2.85
C SER A 228 -1.71 19.70 -3.13
N LEU A 229 -2.47 18.65 -3.47
CA LEU A 229 -1.95 17.32 -3.84
C LEU A 229 -1.65 17.21 -5.33
N LEU A 230 -2.29 18.05 -6.16
CA LEU A 230 -2.26 17.97 -7.62
C LEU A 230 -1.28 18.99 -8.25
N GLY A 231 -0.73 19.88 -7.42
CA GLY A 231 0.16 20.97 -7.83
C GLY A 231 1.63 20.74 -7.55
#